data_44bcf4691e0b5875486b1b189dcca6e2
#
_entry.id   44bcf4691e0b5875486b1b189dcca6e2
#
_cell.length_a   1.000
_cell.length_b   1.000
_cell.length_c   1.000
_cell.angle_alpha   90.00
_cell.angle_beta   90.00
_cell.angle_gamma   90.00
#
_symmetry.space_group_name_H-M   'P 1'
#
loop_
_entity.id
_entity.type
_entity.pdbx_description
1 polymer ?
#
loop_
_entity_poly.entity_id
_entity_poly.type
_entity_poly.pdbx_seq_one_letter_code
_entity_poly.pdbx_strand_id
1 'polypeptide(L)'
;MRGCKKLDWIVIAVLAFFLNWPVLLHSQCTLICNNNVLISADSTCNLRITPAMILSETNPGICTPSAPTDYEITVMLGPNGQVLPSTPFVGRTYLNQLLYARIRHIPSGNICVGSFKVVSLGSPLIICPRDTTILCGTPTDTARLGRATSLECNTYSISFEDKYENRINVCTDTLIGVINRTWTITLFNGLKNTCVQKIKIRRPVVGDLVFPANRDNVAGRRGVSCVTPNVTPDSTGWPQLNGFNITPTNICGLSLTYNDQRINGCAPTFTLIRNWTAVDGCTNAIRTFQQIIQVIDTIKPRLTCVSDTLIAFTSSATQCAATVIVPPIVYIDSCASNNQIRVVIMSNFGVINGNGGQLTGVPPGLHSIMYMVSDPCGNTSQCTRMVRVVDNTPPVLVCPSSIQVSLTLTGEAQVEPSSFYLQASDLCCTNLTFKLQKMTASPLPFSDSLVYKCAEILTNNMATLRVTDCYGNSNFCMVEVDVVDKLPRTIICPDTVILRNPALLADTSIVGAPRVN
;
A
#
# COMPACT_ATOMS: atom_id res chain seq x y z
N MET A 1 58.92 -64.98 20.21
CA MET A 1 60.11 -65.80 19.91
C MET A 1 61.35 -64.98 20.16
N ARG A 2 62.01 -65.28 21.21
CA ARG A 2 63.38 -65.69 21.29
C ARG A 2 64.33 -64.67 20.67
N GLY A 3 65.30 -64.13 21.34
CA GLY A 3 66.05 -64.53 22.54
C GLY A 3 67.33 -63.71 22.52
N CYS A 4 67.65 -63.16 23.60
CA CYS A 4 68.68 -63.69 24.52
C CYS A 4 70.11 -63.68 24.02
N LYS A 5 70.87 -63.02 24.76
CA LYS A 5 72.04 -63.34 25.60
C LYS A 5 73.32 -62.70 25.08
N LYS A 6 74.20 -62.21 25.82
CA LYS A 6 74.82 -62.29 27.14
C LYS A 6 76.23 -61.71 26.97
N LEU A 7 76.62 -60.86 27.90
CA LEU A 7 77.73 -61.06 28.93
C LEU A 7 79.08 -61.38 28.32
N ASP A 8 80.12 -60.74 28.63
CA ASP A 8 80.88 -60.72 29.86
C ASP A 8 82.19 -59.93 29.73
N TRP A 9 82.54 -59.18 30.75
CA TRP A 9 83.75 -59.08 31.54
C TRP A 9 85.08 -58.81 30.79
N ILE A 10 85.99 -57.96 31.24
CA ILE A 10 86.89 -57.89 32.45
C ILE A 10 87.80 -56.66 32.28
N VAL A 11 87.77 -55.69 33.22
CA VAL A 11 88.75 -55.40 34.28
C VAL A 11 90.12 -54.79 33.91
N ILE A 12 90.31 -53.56 34.47
CA ILE A 12 91.56 -52.97 35.01
C ILE A 12 92.60 -52.45 34.02
N ALA A 13 92.79 -51.13 34.03
CA ALA A 13 94.06 -50.50 34.45
C ALA A 13 93.89 -48.99 34.64
N VAL A 14 94.13 -48.56 35.82
CA VAL A 14 94.42 -47.19 36.27
C VAL A 14 95.65 -46.70 35.57
N LEU A 15 95.63 -45.53 35.01
CA LEU A 15 96.71 -44.55 35.15
C LEU A 15 96.26 -43.15 34.63
N ALA A 16 96.52 -42.20 35.45
CA ALA A 16 96.28 -40.78 35.29
C ALA A 16 96.95 -40.23 34.03
N PHE A 17 96.14 -39.40 33.32
CA PHE A 17 96.71 -38.29 32.58
C PHE A 17 95.82 -37.08 32.80
N PHE A 18 96.29 -36.19 33.63
CA PHE A 18 95.85 -34.79 33.63
C PHE A 18 96.19 -34.24 32.28
N LEU A 19 95.13 -33.74 31.54
CA LEU A 19 95.36 -32.76 30.51
C LEU A 19 94.02 -32.03 30.19
N ASN A 20 94.00 -30.80 30.64
CA ASN A 20 93.36 -29.68 30.00
C ASN A 20 91.96 -29.89 29.36
N TRP A 21 90.94 -29.80 30.15
CA TRP A 21 89.70 -29.27 29.64
C TRP A 21 89.89 -27.74 29.51
N PRO A 22 89.76 -27.16 28.29
CA PRO A 22 89.64 -25.72 28.23
C PRO A 22 88.29 -25.38 28.88
N VAL A 23 88.34 -24.79 30.03
CA VAL A 23 87.22 -23.98 30.54
C VAL A 23 86.98 -22.93 29.46
N LEU A 24 86.00 -23.19 28.63
CA LEU A 24 85.39 -22.10 27.83
C LEU A 24 84.92 -21.09 28.84
N LEU A 25 85.77 -20.09 29.11
CA LEU A 25 85.30 -18.84 29.63
C LEU A 25 84.25 -18.34 28.66
N HIS A 26 82.99 -18.58 28.99
CA HIS A 26 81.91 -17.82 28.39
C HIS A 26 82.22 -16.39 28.71
N SER A 27 82.74 -15.64 27.77
CA SER A 27 82.77 -14.19 27.80
C SER A 27 81.38 -13.73 28.19
N GLN A 28 81.21 -13.17 29.38
CA GLN A 28 79.95 -12.63 29.85
C GLN A 28 79.64 -11.48 28.94
N CYS A 29 78.77 -11.70 27.94
CA CYS A 29 78.29 -10.61 27.10
C CYS A 29 77.30 -9.76 27.91
N THR A 30 77.73 -8.53 28.20
CA THR A 30 76.86 -7.54 28.84
C THR A 30 76.01 -6.78 27.80
N LEU A 31 74.69 -6.76 27.97
CA LEU A 31 73.80 -5.91 27.14
C LEU A 31 73.61 -4.55 27.82
N ILE A 32 73.82 -3.48 27.08
CA ILE A 32 73.49 -2.11 27.51
C ILE A 32 72.47 -1.55 26.54
N CYS A 33 71.34 -1.11 27.10
CA CYS A 33 70.28 -0.46 26.35
C CYS A 33 70.36 1.07 26.53
N ASN A 34 70.16 1.81 25.46
CA ASN A 34 70.05 3.23 25.48
C ASN A 34 68.69 3.65 26.08
N ASN A 35 68.68 4.80 26.75
CA ASN A 35 67.48 5.42 27.30
C ASN A 35 67.12 6.69 26.55
N ASN A 36 65.85 7.03 26.58
CA ASN A 36 65.28 8.22 25.91
C ASN A 36 65.54 8.28 24.39
N VAL A 37 65.59 7.14 23.74
CA VAL A 37 65.82 7.05 22.30
C VAL A 37 64.62 7.60 21.55
N LEU A 38 64.85 8.48 20.58
CA LEU A 38 63.82 8.97 19.67
C LEU A 38 63.90 8.16 18.37
N ILE A 39 62.81 7.46 18.04
CA ILE A 39 62.72 6.60 16.85
C ILE A 39 61.66 7.20 15.93
N SER A 40 62.01 7.45 14.67
CA SER A 40 61.04 7.94 13.69
C SER A 40 60.06 6.86 13.29
N ALA A 41 58.76 7.20 13.34
CA ALA A 41 57.73 6.34 12.79
C ALA A 41 57.84 6.28 11.27
N ASP A 42 57.56 5.10 10.71
CA ASP A 42 57.41 4.94 9.25
C ASP A 42 56.01 5.32 8.77
N SER A 43 55.81 5.27 7.45
CA SER A 43 54.54 5.59 6.80
C SER A 43 53.38 4.63 7.13
N THR A 44 53.71 3.46 7.70
CA THR A 44 52.71 2.44 8.06
C THR A 44 52.09 2.69 9.42
N CYS A 45 52.73 3.55 10.23
CA CYS A 45 52.36 3.84 11.63
C CYS A 45 52.34 2.57 12.52
N ASN A 46 53.10 1.56 12.14
CA ASN A 46 53.21 0.29 12.85
C ASN A 46 54.68 -0.17 12.85
N LEU A 47 55.51 0.56 13.58
CA LEU A 47 56.95 0.36 13.58
C LEU A 47 57.34 -0.86 14.36
N ARG A 48 58.14 -1.76 13.74
CA ARG A 48 58.77 -2.87 14.43
C ARG A 48 60.02 -2.39 15.12
N ILE A 49 60.10 -2.54 16.43
CA ILE A 49 61.28 -2.23 17.21
C ILE A 49 62.31 -3.35 17.01
N THR A 50 63.55 -2.95 16.66
CA THR A 50 64.66 -3.87 16.44
C THR A 50 65.73 -3.69 17.51
N PRO A 51 66.62 -4.69 17.75
CA PRO A 51 67.70 -4.55 18.73
C PRO A 51 68.60 -3.35 18.46
N ALA A 52 68.94 -3.12 17.19
CA ALA A 52 69.79 -2.00 16.76
C ALA A 52 69.23 -0.61 17.08
N MET A 53 67.94 -0.45 17.28
CA MET A 53 67.33 0.82 17.65
C MET A 53 67.53 1.19 19.12
N ILE A 54 67.78 0.19 19.97
CA ILE A 54 67.76 0.36 21.43
C ILE A 54 69.11 0.04 22.06
N LEU A 55 69.87 -0.93 21.49
CA LEU A 55 71.17 -1.32 22.01
C LEU A 55 72.22 -0.20 21.85
N SER A 56 73.11 -0.03 22.84
CA SER A 56 74.22 0.93 22.75
C SER A 56 75.37 0.38 21.88
N GLU A 57 75.79 1.17 20.89
CA GLU A 57 76.92 0.85 20.01
C GLU A 57 78.29 0.88 20.74
N THR A 58 78.37 1.51 21.91
CA THR A 58 79.61 1.71 22.67
C THR A 58 79.90 0.59 23.66
N ASN A 59 79.30 -0.57 23.51
CA ASN A 59 79.39 -1.63 24.46
C ASN A 59 80.62 -2.52 24.18
N PRO A 60 81.69 -2.56 25.02
CA PRO A 60 82.88 -3.35 24.78
C PRO A 60 82.73 -4.86 25.08
N GLY A 61 81.55 -5.32 25.36
CA GLY A 61 81.22 -6.73 25.64
C GLY A 61 80.13 -7.25 24.73
N ILE A 62 80.07 -6.81 23.48
CA ILE A 62 79.01 -7.22 22.51
C ILE A 62 79.05 -8.75 22.33
N CYS A 63 77.93 -9.33 22.50
CA CYS A 63 77.63 -10.68 22.10
C CYS A 63 77.79 -10.84 20.57
N THR A 64 79.01 -10.95 20.05
CA THR A 64 79.27 -11.04 18.62
C THR A 64 79.82 -12.43 18.24
N PRO A 65 79.43 -12.90 17.10
CA PRO A 65 78.48 -12.39 16.14
C PRO A 65 77.07 -12.89 16.44
N SER A 66 76.10 -11.95 16.67
CA SER A 66 74.71 -12.30 16.89
C SER A 66 73.87 -11.87 15.74
N ALA A 67 73.11 -12.80 15.21
CA ALA A 67 72.07 -12.46 14.21
C ALA A 67 70.91 -11.70 14.89
N PRO A 68 70.17 -10.87 14.18
CA PRO A 68 68.97 -10.22 14.74
C PRO A 68 67.96 -11.20 15.34
N THR A 69 68.01 -12.47 14.93
CA THR A 69 67.19 -13.57 15.43
C THR A 69 67.59 -14.05 16.81
N ASP A 70 68.80 -13.68 17.28
CA ASP A 70 69.32 -14.09 18.60
C ASP A 70 68.75 -13.20 19.73
N TYR A 71 67.90 -12.24 19.40
CA TYR A 71 67.31 -11.33 20.36
C TYR A 71 65.79 -11.46 20.41
N GLU A 72 65.26 -11.54 21.62
CA GLU A 72 63.83 -11.42 21.92
C GLU A 72 63.57 -9.99 22.41
N ILE A 73 62.57 -9.32 21.78
CA ILE A 73 62.20 -7.94 22.12
C ILE A 73 60.80 -7.92 22.68
N THR A 74 60.63 -7.30 23.85
CA THR A 74 59.35 -7.11 24.47
C THR A 74 59.18 -5.60 24.74
N VAL A 75 58.13 -4.99 24.16
CA VAL A 75 57.79 -3.57 24.37
C VAL A 75 56.76 -3.46 25.48
N MET A 76 56.96 -2.48 26.40
CA MET A 76 56.21 -2.31 27.63
C MET A 76 55.87 -0.84 27.89
N LEU A 77 54.80 -0.62 28.66
CA LEU A 77 54.34 0.74 29.09
C LEU A 77 55.13 1.28 30.29
N GLY A 78 56.06 0.54 30.84
CA GLY A 78 56.94 0.92 31.96
C GLY A 78 58.11 -0.03 32.09
N PRO A 79 59.16 0.25 32.88
CA PRO A 79 60.37 -0.58 32.97
C PRO A 79 60.07 -2.03 33.41
N ASN A 80 59.01 -2.22 34.18
CA ASN A 80 58.45 -3.53 34.58
C ASN A 80 56.93 -3.55 34.36
N GLY A 81 56.43 -2.73 33.41
CA GLY A 81 55.03 -2.54 33.16
C GLY A 81 54.37 -3.57 32.27
N GLN A 82 53.12 -3.31 31.90
CA GLN A 82 52.35 -4.16 31.02
C GLN A 82 53.00 -4.24 29.63
N VAL A 83 53.11 -5.45 29.11
CA VAL A 83 53.61 -5.73 27.77
C VAL A 83 52.57 -5.27 26.74
N LEU A 84 53.00 -4.58 25.66
CA LEU A 84 52.13 -4.20 24.56
C LEU A 84 51.61 -5.46 23.88
N PRO A 85 50.27 -5.52 23.57
CA PRO A 85 49.68 -6.66 22.87
C PRO A 85 50.31 -6.90 21.49
N SER A 86 50.84 -5.86 20.86
CA SER A 86 51.44 -5.86 19.53
C SER A 86 52.95 -6.05 19.51
N THR A 87 53.58 -6.29 20.68
CA THR A 87 55.06 -6.43 20.77
C THR A 87 55.60 -7.42 19.70
N PRO A 88 56.71 -7.13 19.03
CA PRO A 88 57.58 -5.96 19.14
C PRO A 88 57.16 -4.76 18.27
N PHE A 89 55.91 -4.69 17.85
CA PHE A 89 55.38 -3.57 17.05
C PHE A 89 54.80 -2.49 17.94
N VAL A 90 55.07 -1.23 17.59
CA VAL A 90 54.47 -0.03 18.18
C VAL A 90 53.53 0.62 17.19
N GLY A 91 52.22 0.49 17.45
CA GLY A 91 51.18 1.08 16.62
C GLY A 91 50.88 2.53 16.97
N ARG A 92 50.01 3.15 16.16
CA ARG A 92 49.62 4.61 16.25
C ARG A 92 49.22 5.03 17.66
N THR A 93 48.56 4.18 18.44
CA THR A 93 48.07 4.52 19.81
C THR A 93 49.17 4.84 20.80
N TYR A 94 50.39 4.41 20.53
CA TYR A 94 51.54 4.56 21.44
C TYR A 94 52.54 5.62 20.97
N LEU A 95 52.26 6.37 19.91
CA LEU A 95 53.12 7.42 19.43
C LEU A 95 53.23 8.55 20.47
N ASN A 96 54.43 9.13 20.62
CA ASN A 96 54.81 10.14 21.59
C ASN A 96 54.74 9.71 23.06
N GLN A 97 54.42 8.46 23.36
CA GLN A 97 54.44 7.93 24.71
C GLN A 97 55.86 7.39 25.03
N LEU A 98 56.25 7.49 26.31
CA LEU A 98 57.48 6.88 26.79
C LEU A 98 57.23 5.39 26.93
N LEU A 99 57.93 4.62 26.11
CA LEU A 99 57.87 3.15 26.08
C LEU A 99 59.20 2.58 26.53
N TYR A 100 59.17 1.30 26.92
CA TYR A 100 60.35 0.56 27.35
C TYR A 100 60.48 -0.70 26.49
N ALA A 101 61.72 -0.98 26.02
CA ALA A 101 62.02 -2.22 25.30
C ALA A 101 62.92 -3.07 26.19
N ARG A 102 62.46 -4.23 26.55
CA ARG A 102 63.26 -5.30 27.15
C ARG A 102 63.84 -6.13 26.00
N ILE A 103 65.19 -6.16 25.95
CA ILE A 103 65.91 -6.93 24.97
C ILE A 103 66.63 -8.07 25.72
N ARG A 104 66.34 -9.31 25.31
CA ARG A 104 66.98 -10.51 25.83
C ARG A 104 67.78 -11.16 24.72
N HIS A 105 69.06 -11.38 25.01
CA HIS A 105 69.91 -12.19 24.14
C HIS A 105 69.69 -13.68 24.43
N ILE A 106 69.13 -14.41 23.49
CA ILE A 106 68.69 -15.80 23.70
C ILE A 106 69.87 -16.75 24.09
N PRO A 107 71.05 -16.71 23.41
CA PRO A 107 72.13 -17.62 23.72
C PRO A 107 72.74 -17.39 25.09
N SER A 108 72.87 -16.16 25.59
CA SER A 108 73.49 -15.87 26.90
C SER A 108 72.46 -15.69 28.04
N GLY A 109 71.20 -15.49 27.70
CA GLY A 109 70.12 -15.17 28.66
C GLY A 109 70.18 -13.78 29.27
N ASN A 110 71.15 -12.92 28.88
CA ASN A 110 71.30 -11.57 29.40
C ASN A 110 70.20 -10.66 28.92
N ILE A 111 69.78 -9.68 29.74
CA ILE A 111 68.64 -8.78 29.50
C ILE A 111 69.08 -7.34 29.77
N CYS A 112 68.68 -6.43 28.92
CA CYS A 112 68.67 -5.02 29.24
C CYS A 112 67.31 -4.39 28.97
N VAL A 113 67.01 -3.25 29.57
CA VAL A 113 65.80 -2.46 29.37
C VAL A 113 66.18 -1.03 29.01
N GLY A 114 65.74 -0.56 27.87
CA GLY A 114 65.93 0.79 27.40
C GLY A 114 64.61 1.53 27.25
N SER A 115 64.63 2.86 27.36
CA SER A 115 63.44 3.70 27.12
C SER A 115 63.52 4.40 25.79
N PHE A 116 62.36 4.55 25.14
CA PHE A 116 62.28 5.19 23.84
C PHE A 116 60.91 5.84 23.62
N LYS A 117 60.87 6.75 22.65
CA LYS A 117 59.61 7.29 22.11
C LYS A 117 59.62 7.12 20.59
N VAL A 118 58.49 6.67 20.06
CA VAL A 118 58.27 6.73 18.59
C VAL A 118 57.64 8.08 18.27
N VAL A 119 58.29 8.85 17.44
CA VAL A 119 57.90 10.22 17.07
C VAL A 119 57.80 10.37 15.55
N SER A 120 56.95 11.26 15.07
CA SER A 120 57.00 11.68 13.66
C SER A 120 57.98 12.89 13.58
N LEU A 121 59.07 12.68 12.90
CA LEU A 121 60.12 13.69 12.70
C LEU A 121 60.04 14.23 11.27
N GLY A 122 59.61 15.49 11.11
CA GLY A 122 59.59 16.17 9.83
C GLY A 122 58.32 17.02 9.59
N SER A 123 58.27 17.68 8.44
CA SER A 123 57.08 18.41 8.01
C SER A 123 55.95 17.39 7.69
N PRO A 124 54.71 17.68 8.16
CA PRO A 124 53.57 16.76 7.88
C PRO A 124 53.37 16.53 6.39
N LEU A 125 53.10 15.27 6.02
CA LEU A 125 52.80 14.94 4.65
C LEU A 125 51.33 15.23 4.35
N ILE A 126 51.07 16.07 3.36
CA ILE A 126 49.72 16.34 2.85
C ILE A 126 49.62 15.92 1.38
N ILE A 127 48.56 15.19 1.02
CA ILE A 127 48.25 14.78 -0.33
C ILE A 127 47.06 15.63 -0.80
N CYS A 128 47.30 16.52 -1.76
CA CYS A 128 46.26 17.35 -2.33
C CYS A 128 45.32 16.58 -3.23
N PRO A 129 44.04 16.95 -3.31
CA PRO A 129 43.15 16.55 -4.40
C PRO A 129 43.70 17.06 -5.72
N ARG A 130 43.34 16.36 -6.81
CA ARG A 130 43.74 16.75 -8.15
C ARG A 130 43.12 18.08 -8.54
N ASP A 131 43.84 18.87 -9.36
CA ASP A 131 43.27 20.03 -10.02
C ASP A 131 42.07 19.61 -10.86
N THR A 132 41.05 20.45 -10.91
CA THR A 132 39.82 20.16 -11.63
C THR A 132 39.30 21.40 -12.35
N THR A 133 38.41 21.15 -13.32
CA THR A 133 37.68 22.21 -14.05
C THR A 133 36.20 22.00 -13.82
N ILE A 134 35.50 23.03 -13.36
CA ILE A 134 34.05 23.03 -13.14
C ILE A 134 33.37 24.10 -13.98
N LEU A 135 32.08 23.96 -14.20
CA LEU A 135 31.26 25.02 -14.80
C LEU A 135 30.91 26.06 -13.72
N CYS A 136 30.87 27.31 -14.15
CA CYS A 136 30.40 28.39 -13.28
C CYS A 136 28.99 28.08 -12.71
N GLY A 137 28.78 28.37 -11.42
CA GLY A 137 27.57 27.99 -10.71
C GLY A 137 27.58 26.59 -10.10
N THR A 138 28.61 25.77 -10.41
CA THR A 138 28.77 24.46 -9.76
C THR A 138 29.26 24.66 -8.31
N PRO A 139 28.63 24.03 -7.32
CA PRO A 139 29.14 24.08 -5.93
C PRO A 139 30.54 23.53 -5.80
N THR A 140 31.34 24.18 -4.93
CA THR A 140 32.76 23.89 -4.71
C THR A 140 33.00 23.06 -3.44
N ASP A 141 32.02 22.31 -3.00
CA ASP A 141 32.11 21.49 -1.79
C ASP A 141 33.17 20.36 -1.94
N THR A 142 33.73 19.96 -0.80
CA THR A 142 34.82 18.99 -0.74
C THR A 142 34.38 17.57 -1.06
N ALA A 143 33.07 17.24 -0.91
CA ALA A 143 32.54 15.93 -1.26
C ALA A 143 32.62 15.69 -2.78
N ARG A 144 32.47 16.74 -3.57
CA ARG A 144 32.51 16.71 -5.02
C ARG A 144 33.92 16.89 -5.58
N LEU A 145 34.67 17.86 -5.06
CA LEU A 145 35.97 18.25 -5.62
C LEU A 145 37.16 17.53 -4.98
N GLY A 146 36.89 16.64 -4.04
CA GLY A 146 37.89 15.90 -3.30
C GLY A 146 38.32 16.64 -2.02
N ARG A 147 38.90 15.88 -1.12
CA ARG A 147 39.45 16.34 0.16
C ARG A 147 40.92 15.95 0.23
N ALA A 148 41.76 16.84 0.76
CA ALA A 148 43.15 16.49 1.05
C ALA A 148 43.20 15.37 2.09
N THR A 149 44.18 14.49 1.94
CA THR A 149 44.42 13.35 2.80
C THR A 149 45.84 13.38 3.34
N SER A 150 46.13 12.57 4.32
CA SER A 150 47.45 12.43 4.87
C SER A 150 47.72 11.00 5.30
N LEU A 151 48.97 10.58 5.19
CA LEU A 151 49.46 9.31 5.74
C LEU A 151 50.17 9.49 7.09
N GLU A 152 50.00 10.67 7.73
CA GLU A 152 50.60 10.97 9.00
C GLU A 152 50.15 10.03 10.13
N CYS A 153 51.09 9.63 10.93
CA CYS A 153 50.85 8.73 12.06
C CYS A 153 50.30 9.48 13.29
N ASN A 154 50.61 10.75 13.42
CA ASN A 154 50.11 11.57 14.50
C ASN A 154 48.68 12.05 14.26
N THR A 155 47.99 12.39 15.35
CA THR A 155 46.70 13.07 15.26
C THR A 155 46.86 14.38 14.51
N TYR A 156 46.02 14.62 13.50
CA TYR A 156 46.06 15.82 12.70
C TYR A 156 44.67 16.37 12.40
N SER A 157 44.60 17.63 12.05
CA SER A 157 43.44 18.27 11.44
C SER A 157 43.78 18.77 10.04
N ILE A 158 42.79 18.76 9.13
CA ILE A 158 42.92 19.33 7.80
C ILE A 158 41.83 20.38 7.63
N SER A 159 42.24 21.62 7.29
CA SER A 159 41.41 22.76 6.94
C SER A 159 41.74 23.24 5.53
N PHE A 160 40.87 24.07 4.97
CA PHE A 160 41.18 24.76 3.70
C PHE A 160 40.71 26.18 3.71
N GLU A 161 41.32 26.98 2.84
CA GLU A 161 40.97 28.37 2.56
C GLU A 161 40.94 28.55 1.03
N ASP A 162 39.87 29.19 0.52
CA ASP A 162 39.69 29.47 -0.90
C ASP A 162 40.08 30.92 -1.22
N LYS A 163 41.02 31.09 -2.18
CA LYS A 163 41.35 32.39 -2.74
C LYS A 163 40.89 32.42 -4.20
N TYR A 164 40.01 33.36 -4.51
CA TYR A 164 39.46 33.56 -5.84
C TYR A 164 40.37 34.47 -6.68
N GLU A 165 40.68 34.02 -7.91
CA GLU A 165 41.31 34.83 -8.94
C GLU A 165 40.30 35.04 -10.07
N ASN A 166 39.65 36.20 -10.13
CA ASN A 166 38.72 36.54 -11.18
C ASN A 166 39.44 37.00 -12.43
N ARG A 167 39.12 36.45 -13.59
CA ARG A 167 39.50 36.98 -14.90
C ARG A 167 38.45 37.97 -15.37
N ILE A 168 38.86 39.13 -15.85
CA ILE A 168 38.00 40.31 -16.01
C ILE A 168 37.10 40.24 -17.25
N ASN A 169 37.30 39.33 -18.20
CA ASN A 169 36.54 39.31 -19.45
C ASN A 169 35.80 37.99 -19.64
N VAL A 170 34.53 37.99 -19.22
CA VAL A 170 33.67 36.78 -19.23
C VAL A 170 33.38 36.26 -20.62
N CYS A 171 33.49 37.07 -21.66
CA CYS A 171 33.13 36.70 -23.04
C CYS A 171 34.31 36.31 -23.95
N THR A 172 35.51 36.74 -23.64
CA THR A 172 36.71 36.42 -24.47
C THR A 172 37.41 35.13 -24.02
N ASP A 173 37.28 34.79 -22.75
CA ASP A 173 37.95 33.63 -22.17
C ASP A 173 36.98 32.49 -21.85
N THR A 174 37.38 31.26 -22.15
CA THR A 174 36.65 30.06 -21.72
C THR A 174 36.74 29.83 -20.21
N LEU A 175 37.83 30.32 -19.56
CA LEU A 175 38.05 30.28 -18.12
C LEU A 175 37.77 31.66 -17.54
N ILE A 176 36.74 31.75 -16.69
CA ILE A 176 36.28 33.01 -16.08
C ILE A 176 36.81 33.22 -14.67
N GLY A 177 37.42 32.20 -14.09
CA GLY A 177 38.05 32.29 -12.77
C GLY A 177 38.84 31.06 -12.39
N VAL A 178 39.64 31.20 -11.35
CA VAL A 178 40.34 30.07 -10.69
C VAL A 178 40.18 30.23 -9.21
N ILE A 179 39.86 29.18 -8.53
CA ILE A 179 39.90 29.09 -7.07
C ILE A 179 41.19 28.35 -6.73
N ASN A 180 42.08 29.01 -6.00
CA ASN A 180 43.24 28.39 -5.38
C ASN A 180 42.83 27.99 -3.97
N ARG A 181 42.49 26.69 -3.78
CA ARG A 181 42.14 26.13 -2.49
C ARG A 181 43.40 25.65 -1.79
N THR A 182 43.83 26.40 -0.79
CA THR A 182 44.98 26.04 0.02
C THR A 182 44.55 25.13 1.15
N TRP A 183 44.96 23.90 1.10
CA TRP A 183 44.76 22.90 2.13
C TRP A 183 45.88 22.99 3.16
N THR A 184 45.58 22.99 4.44
CA THR A 184 46.54 23.03 5.55
C THR A 184 46.32 21.80 6.42
N ILE A 185 47.38 21.00 6.59
CA ILE A 185 47.44 19.98 7.65
C ILE A 185 48.12 20.61 8.86
N THR A 186 47.55 20.37 10.05
CA THR A 186 48.12 20.78 11.33
C THR A 186 48.20 19.55 12.23
N LEU A 187 49.44 19.22 12.66
CA LEU A 187 49.68 18.18 13.65
C LEU A 187 49.37 18.68 15.06
N PHE A 188 49.17 17.77 16.00
CA PHE A 188 48.91 18.10 17.40
C PHE A 188 50.06 18.94 18.04
N ASN A 189 51.29 18.78 17.59
CA ASN A 189 52.44 19.56 18.04
C ASN A 189 52.57 20.94 17.40
N GLY A 190 51.58 21.35 16.58
CA GLY A 190 51.53 22.67 15.94
C GLY A 190 52.28 22.76 14.59
N LEU A 191 53.01 21.74 14.17
CA LEU A 191 53.64 21.70 12.85
C LEU A 191 52.60 21.71 11.73
N LYS A 192 52.84 22.51 10.70
CA LYS A 192 51.92 22.69 9.58
C LYS A 192 52.62 22.42 8.24
N ASN A 193 51.84 21.96 7.29
CA ASN A 193 52.23 21.95 5.89
C ASN A 193 51.01 22.27 5.03
N THR A 194 51.23 22.72 3.83
CA THR A 194 50.16 23.15 2.91
C THR A 194 50.34 22.59 1.53
N CYS A 195 49.24 22.45 0.82
CA CYS A 195 49.23 22.18 -0.61
C CYS A 195 48.07 22.93 -1.29
N VAL A 196 48.18 23.18 -2.57
CA VAL A 196 47.19 23.98 -3.31
C VAL A 196 46.53 23.12 -4.39
N GLN A 197 45.19 23.07 -4.34
CA GLN A 197 44.36 22.55 -5.41
C GLN A 197 43.86 23.71 -6.25
N LYS A 198 44.06 23.65 -7.58
CA LYS A 198 43.52 24.62 -8.53
C LYS A 198 42.19 24.16 -9.09
N ILE A 199 41.12 24.93 -8.80
CA ILE A 199 39.78 24.69 -9.30
C ILE A 199 39.51 25.74 -10.38
N LYS A 200 39.57 25.34 -11.65
CA LYS A 200 39.34 26.20 -12.82
C LYS A 200 37.84 26.33 -13.06
N ILE A 201 37.34 27.54 -13.24
CA ILE A 201 35.91 27.81 -13.48
C ILE A 201 35.74 28.14 -14.97
N ARG A 202 35.03 27.27 -15.69
CA ARG A 202 34.70 27.45 -17.10
C ARG A 202 33.35 28.14 -17.26
N ARG A 203 33.23 29.05 -18.22
CA ARG A 203 31.97 29.64 -18.65
C ARG A 203 31.05 28.56 -19.22
N PRO A 204 29.77 28.47 -18.80
CA PRO A 204 28.82 27.58 -19.46
C PRO A 204 28.42 28.11 -20.83
N VAL A 205 28.11 27.19 -21.75
CA VAL A 205 27.47 27.49 -23.02
C VAL A 205 26.10 26.85 -23.10
N VAL A 206 25.23 27.30 -24.00
CA VAL A 206 23.87 26.74 -24.14
C VAL A 206 23.85 25.22 -24.38
N GLY A 207 24.93 24.67 -24.91
CA GLY A 207 25.11 23.23 -25.14
C GLY A 207 25.28 22.40 -23.86
N ASP A 208 25.77 23.01 -22.77
CA ASP A 208 25.99 22.33 -21.49
C ASP A 208 24.69 22.08 -20.71
N LEU A 209 23.57 22.72 -21.13
CA LEU A 209 22.29 22.60 -20.46
C LEU A 209 21.61 21.25 -20.77
N VAL A 210 21.12 20.60 -19.72
CA VAL A 210 20.24 19.45 -19.80
C VAL A 210 18.83 19.90 -19.41
N PHE A 211 17.90 19.86 -20.36
CA PHE A 211 16.51 20.26 -20.10
C PHE A 211 15.72 19.14 -19.41
N PRO A 212 14.70 19.49 -18.62
CA PRO A 212 13.89 18.53 -17.91
C PRO A 212 13.07 17.66 -18.86
N ALA A 213 12.87 16.41 -18.50
CA ALA A 213 12.05 15.48 -19.29
C ALA A 213 10.58 15.91 -19.32
N ASN A 214 9.86 15.49 -20.36
CA ASN A 214 8.41 15.62 -20.42
C ASN A 214 7.72 14.87 -19.31
N ARG A 215 6.52 15.34 -18.94
CA ARG A 215 5.56 14.66 -18.07
C ARG A 215 4.26 14.43 -18.84
N ASP A 216 4.37 13.75 -19.96
CA ASP A 216 3.33 13.60 -20.99
C ASP A 216 2.58 12.26 -20.89
N ASN A 217 2.68 11.58 -19.77
CA ASN A 217 2.05 10.29 -19.49
C ASN A 217 2.41 9.16 -20.46
N VAL A 218 3.51 9.29 -21.17
CA VAL A 218 4.09 8.21 -21.98
C VAL A 218 4.99 7.35 -21.06
N ALA A 219 5.25 6.10 -21.45
CA ALA A 219 6.00 5.13 -20.65
C ALA A 219 7.25 5.74 -19.98
N GLY A 220 7.30 5.67 -18.65
CA GLY A 220 8.36 6.23 -17.81
C GLY A 220 8.27 7.74 -17.50
N ARG A 221 7.33 8.49 -18.13
CA ARG A 221 7.14 9.94 -17.94
C ARG A 221 5.76 10.25 -17.39
N ARG A 222 5.59 10.00 -16.12
CA ARG A 222 4.30 10.14 -15.42
C ARG A 222 3.76 11.58 -15.48
N GLY A 223 2.49 11.75 -15.85
CA GLY A 223 1.77 13.02 -15.78
C GLY A 223 1.57 13.52 -14.35
N VAL A 224 1.11 14.74 -14.21
CA VAL A 224 0.78 15.39 -12.93
C VAL A 224 -0.67 15.07 -12.56
N SER A 225 -0.93 14.74 -11.30
CA SER A 225 -2.30 14.46 -10.82
C SER A 225 -3.14 15.74 -10.78
N CYS A 226 -4.42 15.62 -11.14
CA CYS A 226 -5.44 16.69 -11.05
C CYS A 226 -5.79 17.09 -9.62
N VAL A 227 -5.56 16.22 -8.61
CA VAL A 227 -5.95 16.48 -7.21
C VAL A 227 -5.23 17.70 -6.63
N THR A 228 -3.93 17.79 -6.87
CA THR A 228 -3.08 18.93 -6.47
C THR A 228 -2.11 19.24 -7.59
N PRO A 229 -2.57 19.87 -8.68
CA PRO A 229 -1.76 20.06 -9.86
C PRO A 229 -0.67 21.09 -9.61
N ASN A 230 0.54 20.62 -9.28
CA ASN A 230 1.72 21.49 -9.19
C ASN A 230 2.55 21.33 -10.47
N VAL A 231 2.47 22.32 -11.34
CA VAL A 231 3.17 22.38 -12.62
C VAL A 231 4.33 23.36 -12.63
N THR A 232 4.70 23.93 -11.46
CA THR A 232 5.88 24.80 -11.36
C THR A 232 7.16 24.06 -11.73
N PRO A 233 8.22 24.75 -12.18
CA PRO A 233 9.50 24.13 -12.46
C PRO A 233 10.10 23.36 -11.28
N ASP A 234 9.80 23.75 -10.02
CA ASP A 234 10.25 23.04 -8.82
C ASP A 234 9.69 21.61 -8.75
N SER A 235 8.47 21.40 -9.26
CA SER A 235 7.83 20.09 -9.33
C SER A 235 8.10 19.33 -10.62
N THR A 236 8.20 20.03 -11.74
CA THR A 236 8.29 19.43 -13.08
C THR A 236 9.71 19.33 -13.62
N GLY A 237 10.65 19.98 -12.92
CA GLY A 237 12.08 20.02 -13.23
C GLY A 237 12.52 21.37 -13.82
N TRP A 238 13.67 21.82 -13.34
CA TRP A 238 14.44 22.92 -13.94
C TRP A 238 15.44 22.39 -14.94
N PRO A 239 15.85 23.17 -15.94
CA PRO A 239 17.06 22.88 -16.70
C PRO A 239 18.26 22.79 -15.76
N GLN A 240 19.17 21.88 -16.07
CA GLN A 240 20.33 21.59 -15.24
C GLN A 240 21.63 21.90 -15.96
N LEU A 241 22.58 22.38 -15.17
CA LEU A 241 23.97 22.54 -15.56
C LEU A 241 24.81 21.64 -14.65
N ASN A 242 25.43 20.63 -15.22
CA ASN A 242 26.23 19.64 -14.47
C ASN A 242 25.48 19.02 -13.26
N GLY A 243 24.17 18.76 -13.41
CA GLY A 243 23.31 18.17 -12.40
C GLY A 243 22.73 19.16 -11.37
N PHE A 244 22.97 20.47 -11.50
CA PHE A 244 22.36 21.50 -10.65
C PHE A 244 21.27 22.26 -11.38
N ASN A 245 20.16 22.46 -10.69
CA ASN A 245 19.04 23.24 -11.22
C ASN A 245 19.44 24.69 -11.45
N ILE A 246 19.08 25.24 -12.60
CA ILE A 246 19.26 26.63 -12.96
C ILE A 246 17.90 27.33 -12.93
N THR A 247 17.80 28.35 -12.12
CA THR A 247 16.63 29.23 -12.07
C THR A 247 16.78 30.40 -13.06
N PRO A 248 15.73 31.17 -13.37
CA PRO A 248 15.79 32.30 -14.30
C PRO A 248 16.67 33.43 -13.75
N THR A 249 17.97 33.26 -13.80
CA THR A 249 18.97 34.23 -13.41
C THR A 249 20.09 34.21 -14.44
N ASN A 250 20.80 35.32 -14.57
CA ASN A 250 22.00 35.33 -15.42
C ASN A 250 23.14 34.64 -14.67
N ILE A 251 23.50 33.43 -15.10
CA ILE A 251 24.59 32.66 -14.51
C ILE A 251 25.78 32.71 -15.44
N CYS A 252 26.78 33.55 -15.07
CA CYS A 252 28.06 33.62 -15.79
C CYS A 252 27.93 33.85 -17.31
N GLY A 253 27.02 34.74 -17.70
CA GLY A 253 26.75 35.07 -19.10
C GLY A 253 25.69 34.18 -19.77
N LEU A 254 25.12 33.20 -19.09
CA LEU A 254 24.00 32.39 -19.57
C LEU A 254 22.69 32.84 -18.92
N SER A 255 21.69 33.25 -19.71
CA SER A 255 20.35 33.59 -19.22
C SER A 255 19.37 32.50 -19.60
N LEU A 256 18.40 32.22 -18.68
CA LEU A 256 17.34 31.25 -18.86
C LEU A 256 15.99 31.90 -18.62
N THR A 257 15.05 31.68 -19.54
CA THR A 257 13.65 32.11 -19.42
C THR A 257 12.71 30.98 -19.85
N TYR A 258 11.45 31.08 -19.50
CA TYR A 258 10.43 30.18 -20.01
C TYR A 258 9.08 30.90 -20.19
N ASN A 259 8.25 30.35 -21.06
CA ASN A 259 6.87 30.76 -21.27
C ASN A 259 5.98 29.52 -21.36
N ASP A 260 4.84 29.57 -20.67
CA ASP A 260 3.88 28.49 -20.57
C ASP A 260 2.65 28.75 -21.43
N GLN A 261 2.32 27.79 -22.31
CA GLN A 261 1.07 27.75 -23.07
C GLN A 261 0.19 26.64 -22.52
N ARG A 262 -1.05 26.97 -22.13
CA ARG A 262 -2.02 26.01 -21.61
C ARG A 262 -3.04 25.60 -22.67
N ILE A 263 -3.27 24.30 -22.81
CA ILE A 263 -4.30 23.67 -23.64
C ILE A 263 -5.23 22.89 -22.72
N ASN A 264 -6.53 23.28 -22.66
CA ASN A 264 -7.47 22.60 -21.81
C ASN A 264 -7.84 21.22 -22.37
N GLY A 265 -7.96 20.23 -21.49
CA GLY A 265 -8.47 18.90 -21.75
C GLY A 265 -9.88 18.70 -21.20
N CYS A 266 -10.21 17.49 -20.79
CA CYS A 266 -11.41 17.26 -19.99
C CYS A 266 -11.26 18.00 -18.65
N ALA A 267 -12.28 18.71 -18.21
CA ALA A 267 -12.18 19.49 -16.97
C ALA A 267 -11.99 18.57 -15.74
N PRO A 268 -11.02 18.81 -14.83
CA PRO A 268 -10.16 20.00 -14.76
C PRO A 268 -8.76 19.83 -15.41
N THR A 269 -8.56 18.84 -16.24
CA THR A 269 -7.25 18.50 -16.83
C THR A 269 -6.80 19.50 -17.89
N PHE A 270 -5.50 19.55 -18.12
CA PHE A 270 -4.91 20.38 -19.18
C PHE A 270 -3.51 19.88 -19.54
N THR A 271 -3.03 20.27 -20.70
CA THR A 271 -1.64 20.15 -21.12
C THR A 271 -0.96 21.51 -21.06
N LEU A 272 0.17 21.58 -20.37
CA LEU A 272 1.02 22.75 -20.33
C LEU A 272 2.21 22.50 -21.27
N ILE A 273 2.41 23.39 -22.22
CA ILE A 273 3.58 23.42 -23.10
C ILE A 273 4.49 24.52 -22.59
N ARG A 274 5.59 24.13 -21.94
CA ARG A 274 6.59 25.04 -21.41
C ARG A 274 7.73 25.19 -22.41
N ASN A 275 7.86 26.38 -22.97
CA ASN A 275 8.92 26.71 -23.91
C ASN A 275 10.08 27.36 -23.15
N TRP A 276 11.15 26.60 -22.94
CA TRP A 276 12.39 27.07 -22.37
C TRP A 276 13.23 27.78 -23.44
N THR A 277 13.85 28.90 -23.07
CA THR A 277 14.77 29.63 -23.91
C THR A 277 16.03 29.95 -23.09
N ALA A 278 17.16 29.43 -23.55
CA ALA A 278 18.47 29.74 -23.01
C ALA A 278 19.24 30.60 -24.00
N VAL A 279 19.85 31.68 -23.54
CA VAL A 279 20.63 32.63 -24.34
C VAL A 279 22.03 32.77 -23.74
N ASP A 280 23.05 32.55 -24.56
CA ASP A 280 24.44 32.87 -24.24
C ASP A 280 24.67 34.35 -24.52
N GLY A 281 24.80 35.17 -23.48
CA GLY A 281 24.99 36.60 -23.62
C GLY A 281 26.34 37.03 -24.23
N CYS A 282 27.27 36.09 -24.39
CA CYS A 282 28.56 36.38 -25.04
C CYS A 282 28.57 36.08 -26.53
N THR A 283 27.92 35.01 -26.94
CA THR A 283 27.90 34.57 -28.35
C THR A 283 26.58 34.84 -29.03
N ASN A 284 25.55 35.27 -28.29
CA ASN A 284 24.16 35.37 -28.70
C ASN A 284 23.57 34.06 -29.22
N ALA A 285 24.20 32.92 -28.90
CA ALA A 285 23.66 31.60 -29.22
C ALA A 285 22.41 31.35 -28.41
N ILE A 286 21.34 30.89 -29.09
CA ILE A 286 20.05 30.58 -28.48
C ILE A 286 19.82 29.09 -28.59
N ARG A 287 19.32 28.50 -27.49
CA ARG A 287 18.83 27.13 -27.48
C ARG A 287 17.45 27.10 -26.86
N THR A 288 16.48 26.55 -27.57
CA THR A 288 15.11 26.36 -27.10
C THR A 288 14.84 24.90 -26.84
N PHE A 289 13.91 24.65 -25.91
CA PHE A 289 13.41 23.31 -25.63
C PHE A 289 11.95 23.40 -25.21
N GLN A 290 11.14 22.48 -25.70
CA GLN A 290 9.73 22.37 -25.36
C GLN A 290 9.52 21.20 -24.39
N GLN A 291 9.03 21.51 -23.19
CA GLN A 291 8.63 20.53 -22.20
C GLN A 291 7.11 20.39 -22.20
N ILE A 292 6.60 19.17 -22.36
CA ILE A 292 5.17 18.86 -22.30
C ILE A 292 4.85 18.34 -20.89
N ILE A 293 3.85 18.96 -20.23
CA ILE A 293 3.41 18.62 -18.89
C ILE A 293 1.89 18.40 -18.95
N GLN A 294 1.44 17.17 -18.78
CA GLN A 294 0.02 16.82 -18.75
C GLN A 294 -0.47 16.70 -17.32
N VAL A 295 -1.51 17.47 -17.00
CA VAL A 295 -2.33 17.26 -15.80
C VAL A 295 -3.43 16.29 -16.17
N ILE A 296 -3.44 15.13 -15.57
CA ILE A 296 -4.32 14.00 -15.91
C ILE A 296 -5.25 13.66 -14.76
N ASP A 297 -6.44 13.18 -15.14
CA ASP A 297 -7.41 12.59 -14.23
C ASP A 297 -7.59 11.11 -14.54
N THR A 298 -7.22 10.27 -13.60
CA THR A 298 -7.37 8.80 -13.65
C THR A 298 -8.19 8.29 -12.45
N ILE A 299 -8.82 9.21 -11.72
CA ILE A 299 -9.55 8.91 -10.50
C ILE A 299 -11.02 8.76 -10.85
N LYS A 300 -11.60 7.63 -10.49
CA LYS A 300 -13.02 7.38 -10.67
C LYS A 300 -13.83 8.05 -9.58
N PRO A 301 -15.05 8.56 -9.89
CA PRO A 301 -15.98 9.00 -8.86
C PRO A 301 -16.21 7.92 -7.80
N ARG A 302 -16.14 8.27 -6.55
CA ARG A 302 -16.43 7.39 -5.42
C ARG A 302 -17.92 7.44 -5.10
N LEU A 303 -18.60 6.27 -5.13
CA LEU A 303 -20.03 6.16 -4.87
C LEU A 303 -20.30 5.69 -3.45
N THR A 304 -21.37 6.24 -2.84
CA THR A 304 -21.96 5.67 -1.62
C THR A 304 -23.16 4.82 -2.03
N CYS A 305 -22.95 3.51 -2.17
CA CYS A 305 -23.99 2.56 -2.55
C CYS A 305 -24.85 2.19 -1.35
N VAL A 306 -26.15 2.31 -1.51
CA VAL A 306 -27.15 1.85 -0.54
C VAL A 306 -27.52 0.41 -0.87
N SER A 307 -27.34 -0.51 0.07
CA SER A 307 -27.57 -1.94 -0.12
C SER A 307 -29.01 -2.39 0.14
N ASP A 308 -29.86 -1.52 0.73
CA ASP A 308 -31.25 -1.84 0.99
C ASP A 308 -32.06 -1.95 -0.30
N THR A 309 -33.03 -2.86 -0.30
CA THR A 309 -33.95 -3.05 -1.42
C THR A 309 -35.00 -1.93 -1.41
N LEU A 310 -35.13 -1.23 -2.51
CA LEU A 310 -36.22 -0.25 -2.70
C LEU A 310 -37.54 -1.01 -2.90
N ILE A 311 -38.56 -0.67 -2.10
CA ILE A 311 -39.90 -1.26 -2.23
C ILE A 311 -40.80 -0.28 -2.96
N ALA A 312 -41.52 -0.77 -3.95
CA ALA A 312 -42.57 -0.03 -4.66
C ALA A 312 -43.83 -0.88 -4.79
N PHE A 313 -44.97 -0.23 -4.95
CA PHE A 313 -46.24 -0.91 -5.04
C PHE A 313 -46.85 -0.64 -6.43
N THR A 314 -47.66 -1.61 -6.91
CA THR A 314 -48.43 -1.41 -8.13
C THR A 314 -49.36 -0.22 -8.00
N SER A 315 -49.41 0.63 -9.01
CA SER A 315 -50.18 1.89 -8.97
C SER A 315 -50.90 2.20 -10.27
N SER A 316 -50.78 1.38 -11.30
CA SER A 316 -51.44 1.57 -12.59
C SER A 316 -52.87 1.05 -12.55
N ALA A 317 -53.81 1.83 -13.04
CA ALA A 317 -55.23 1.45 -13.14
C ALA A 317 -55.52 0.48 -14.32
N THR A 318 -54.59 0.31 -15.25
CA THR A 318 -54.80 -0.42 -16.50
C THR A 318 -53.80 -1.58 -16.74
N GLN A 319 -52.73 -1.59 -15.96
CA GLN A 319 -51.67 -2.59 -16.14
C GLN A 319 -51.13 -3.04 -14.75
N CYS A 320 -50.74 -4.29 -14.67
CA CYS A 320 -50.02 -4.78 -13.48
C CYS A 320 -48.58 -4.23 -13.46
N ALA A 321 -48.43 -3.00 -12.98
CA ALA A 321 -47.15 -2.32 -12.98
C ALA A 321 -47.08 -1.21 -11.92
N ALA A 322 -45.87 -0.89 -11.52
CA ALA A 322 -45.55 0.21 -10.62
C ALA A 322 -44.82 1.33 -11.35
N THR A 323 -44.93 2.53 -10.82
CA THR A 323 -44.01 3.63 -11.07
C THR A 323 -43.02 3.67 -9.91
N VAL A 324 -41.76 3.33 -10.19
CA VAL A 324 -40.68 3.28 -9.20
C VAL A 324 -39.98 4.63 -9.14
N ILE A 325 -40.03 5.28 -7.98
CA ILE A 325 -39.24 6.50 -7.72
C ILE A 325 -37.80 6.05 -7.36
N VAL A 326 -36.87 6.33 -8.25
CA VAL A 326 -35.46 6.00 -8.08
C VAL A 326 -34.76 7.17 -7.38
N PRO A 327 -34.25 6.97 -6.16
CA PRO A 327 -33.60 8.03 -5.39
C PRO A 327 -32.23 8.41 -5.98
N PRO A 328 -31.74 9.62 -5.69
CA PRO A 328 -30.39 10.01 -6.07
C PRO A 328 -29.33 9.21 -5.34
N ILE A 329 -28.19 8.99 -6.02
CA ILE A 329 -26.98 8.41 -5.42
C ILE A 329 -26.03 9.53 -4.98
N VAL A 330 -25.35 9.31 -3.85
CA VAL A 330 -24.29 10.21 -3.36
C VAL A 330 -22.95 9.79 -3.97
N TYR A 331 -22.25 10.77 -4.51
CA TYR A 331 -20.92 10.57 -5.10
C TYR A 331 -20.00 11.73 -4.77
N ILE A 332 -18.69 11.45 -4.78
CA ILE A 332 -17.62 12.43 -4.62
C ILE A 332 -16.53 12.09 -5.64
N ASP A 333 -16.03 13.10 -6.31
CA ASP A 333 -14.83 13.02 -7.12
C ASP A 333 -13.76 13.97 -6.58
N SER A 334 -12.48 13.57 -6.69
CA SER A 334 -11.36 14.36 -6.16
C SER A 334 -10.85 15.42 -7.13
N CYS A 335 -11.21 15.29 -8.40
CA CYS A 335 -10.76 16.17 -9.49
C CYS A 335 -11.92 16.96 -10.12
N ALA A 336 -12.98 16.27 -10.47
CA ALA A 336 -14.13 16.89 -11.10
C ALA A 336 -15.11 17.47 -10.07
N SER A 337 -15.67 18.63 -10.36
CA SER A 337 -16.74 19.22 -9.53
C SER A 337 -18.07 18.49 -9.79
N ASN A 338 -18.94 18.46 -8.78
CA ASN A 338 -20.20 17.71 -8.84
C ASN A 338 -21.12 18.10 -10.01
N ASN A 339 -21.07 19.34 -10.47
CA ASN A 339 -21.84 19.82 -11.63
C ASN A 339 -21.33 19.30 -12.99
N GLN A 340 -20.15 18.68 -13.00
CA GLN A 340 -19.52 18.11 -14.19
C GLN A 340 -19.68 16.59 -14.27
N ILE A 341 -20.12 15.98 -13.18
CA ILE A 341 -20.34 14.54 -13.08
C ILE A 341 -21.65 14.17 -13.77
N ARG A 342 -21.61 13.17 -14.63
CA ARG A 342 -22.78 12.61 -15.28
C ARG A 342 -23.24 11.35 -14.58
N VAL A 343 -24.53 11.29 -14.25
CA VAL A 343 -25.18 10.11 -13.70
C VAL A 343 -26.16 9.56 -14.73
N VAL A 344 -26.11 8.27 -14.97
CA VAL A 344 -27.06 7.51 -15.79
C VAL A 344 -27.53 6.33 -14.98
N ILE A 345 -28.84 6.12 -14.91
CA ILE A 345 -29.44 4.98 -14.23
C ILE A 345 -30.05 4.06 -15.30
N MET A 346 -29.64 2.82 -15.31
CA MET A 346 -30.06 1.82 -16.30
C MET A 346 -30.86 0.71 -15.64
N SER A 347 -31.91 0.29 -16.30
CA SER A 347 -32.72 -0.87 -15.96
C SER A 347 -33.28 -1.53 -17.20
N ASN A 348 -33.90 -2.69 -17.05
CA ASN A 348 -34.64 -3.34 -18.15
C ASN A 348 -35.93 -2.58 -18.55
N PHE A 349 -36.34 -1.59 -17.74
CA PHE A 349 -37.58 -0.82 -17.92
C PHE A 349 -37.32 0.59 -18.41
N GLY A 350 -36.07 0.95 -18.67
CA GLY A 350 -35.71 2.27 -19.19
C GLY A 350 -34.40 2.79 -18.64
N VAL A 351 -34.01 3.95 -19.14
CA VAL A 351 -32.80 4.68 -18.77
C VAL A 351 -33.21 6.06 -18.26
N ILE A 352 -32.64 6.43 -17.10
CA ILE A 352 -32.78 7.78 -16.54
C ILE A 352 -31.48 8.54 -16.74
N ASN A 353 -31.52 9.64 -17.47
CA ASN A 353 -30.37 10.53 -17.62
C ASN A 353 -30.43 11.61 -16.53
N GLY A 354 -29.86 11.29 -15.37
CA GLY A 354 -29.84 12.15 -14.19
C GLY A 354 -29.65 11.39 -12.91
N ASN A 355 -29.47 12.14 -11.83
CA ASN A 355 -29.27 11.57 -10.51
C ASN A 355 -30.60 11.39 -9.77
N GLY A 356 -31.30 10.32 -10.05
CA GLY A 356 -32.64 10.00 -9.61
C GLY A 356 -33.70 10.26 -10.70
N GLY A 357 -34.94 9.79 -10.48
CA GLY A 357 -36.05 9.93 -11.43
C GLY A 357 -37.09 8.86 -11.26
N GLN A 358 -37.82 8.55 -12.34
CA GLN A 358 -38.91 7.59 -12.32
C GLN A 358 -38.72 6.52 -13.39
N LEU A 359 -39.02 5.28 -13.04
CA LEU A 359 -39.18 4.14 -13.96
C LEU A 359 -40.64 3.73 -13.95
N THR A 360 -41.29 3.77 -15.10
CA THR A 360 -42.70 3.40 -15.26
C THR A 360 -42.85 2.01 -15.86
N GLY A 361 -43.97 1.34 -15.61
CA GLY A 361 -44.26 0.05 -16.20
C GLY A 361 -43.45 -1.11 -15.60
N VAL A 362 -42.97 -0.99 -14.36
CA VAL A 362 -42.22 -2.03 -13.68
C VAL A 362 -43.17 -3.09 -13.11
N PRO A 363 -43.15 -4.35 -13.56
CA PRO A 363 -44.05 -5.38 -13.07
C PRO A 363 -43.70 -5.84 -11.65
N PRO A 364 -44.63 -6.51 -10.95
CA PRO A 364 -44.32 -7.16 -9.67
C PRO A 364 -43.14 -8.12 -9.78
N GLY A 365 -42.29 -8.15 -8.73
CA GLY A 365 -41.10 -8.99 -8.68
C GLY A 365 -39.86 -8.27 -8.18
N LEU A 366 -38.73 -8.96 -8.28
CA LEU A 366 -37.42 -8.46 -7.88
C LEU A 366 -36.64 -8.04 -9.13
N HIS A 367 -36.25 -6.77 -9.18
CA HIS A 367 -35.56 -6.16 -10.31
C HIS A 367 -34.28 -5.49 -9.83
N SER A 368 -33.39 -5.15 -10.74
CA SER A 368 -32.18 -4.39 -10.46
C SER A 368 -32.13 -3.09 -11.25
N ILE A 369 -31.60 -2.07 -10.63
CA ILE A 369 -31.23 -0.80 -11.26
C ILE A 369 -29.73 -0.59 -11.07
N MET A 370 -29.05 -0.11 -12.10
CA MET A 370 -27.62 0.15 -12.08
C MET A 370 -27.39 1.64 -12.25
N TYR A 371 -26.76 2.27 -11.27
CA TYR A 371 -26.23 3.62 -11.36
C TYR A 371 -24.86 3.59 -12.00
N MET A 372 -24.65 4.36 -13.03
CA MET A 372 -23.36 4.58 -13.67
C MET A 372 -23.03 6.07 -13.55
N VAL A 373 -21.92 6.37 -12.91
CA VAL A 373 -21.46 7.73 -12.63
C VAL A 373 -20.13 7.94 -13.32
N SER A 374 -20.06 8.95 -14.17
CA SER A 374 -18.87 9.25 -14.99
C SER A 374 -18.42 10.69 -14.79
N ASP A 375 -17.11 10.90 -14.67
CA ASP A 375 -16.51 12.22 -14.72
C ASP A 375 -16.35 12.71 -16.18
N PRO A 376 -15.92 13.97 -16.39
CA PRO A 376 -15.68 14.52 -17.73
C PRO A 376 -14.53 13.83 -18.49
N CYS A 377 -13.61 13.15 -17.78
CA CYS A 377 -12.48 12.46 -18.37
C CYS A 377 -12.77 10.99 -18.72
N GLY A 378 -13.99 10.52 -18.44
CA GLY A 378 -14.44 9.18 -18.77
C GLY A 378 -14.15 8.12 -17.72
N ASN A 379 -13.63 8.50 -16.54
CA ASN A 379 -13.51 7.53 -15.46
C ASN A 379 -14.90 7.22 -14.91
N THR A 380 -15.24 5.95 -14.75
CA THR A 380 -16.59 5.49 -14.46
C THR A 380 -16.63 4.58 -13.26
N SER A 381 -17.63 4.79 -12.40
CA SER A 381 -17.99 3.90 -11.30
C SER A 381 -19.42 3.44 -11.41
N GLN A 382 -19.72 2.24 -10.93
CA GLN A 382 -21.02 1.60 -11.02
C GLN A 382 -21.50 1.12 -9.66
N CYS A 383 -22.82 1.13 -9.48
CA CYS A 383 -23.49 0.63 -8.29
C CYS A 383 -24.84 0.04 -8.65
N THR A 384 -25.16 -1.12 -8.15
CA THR A 384 -26.43 -1.82 -8.39
C THR A 384 -27.27 -1.78 -7.11
N ARG A 385 -28.56 -1.46 -7.27
CA ARG A 385 -29.57 -1.51 -6.20
C ARG A 385 -30.71 -2.42 -6.61
N MET A 386 -31.23 -3.19 -5.65
CA MET A 386 -32.40 -4.02 -5.89
C MET A 386 -33.69 -3.22 -5.71
N VAL A 387 -34.69 -3.53 -6.51
CA VAL A 387 -36.05 -2.95 -6.44
C VAL A 387 -37.03 -4.10 -6.35
N ARG A 388 -37.85 -4.12 -5.33
CA ARG A 388 -38.94 -5.07 -5.16
C ARG A 388 -40.26 -4.37 -5.41
N VAL A 389 -40.95 -4.75 -6.48
CA VAL A 389 -42.31 -4.30 -6.75
C VAL A 389 -43.28 -5.33 -6.19
N VAL A 390 -44.22 -4.84 -5.39
CA VAL A 390 -45.23 -5.69 -4.73
C VAL A 390 -46.60 -5.22 -5.20
N ASP A 391 -47.46 -6.18 -5.56
CA ASP A 391 -48.87 -5.89 -5.74
C ASP A 391 -49.58 -5.77 -4.40
N ASN A 392 -50.28 -4.66 -4.20
CA ASN A 392 -51.09 -4.40 -3.00
C ASN A 392 -52.55 -4.07 -3.35
N THR A 393 -52.96 -4.35 -4.57
CA THR A 393 -54.32 -4.06 -5.06
C THR A 393 -55.20 -5.29 -4.88
N PRO A 394 -56.26 -5.24 -4.08
CA PRO A 394 -57.19 -6.34 -3.94
C PRO A 394 -57.94 -6.65 -5.25
N PRO A 395 -58.28 -7.91 -5.50
CA PRO A 395 -59.10 -8.30 -6.65
C PRO A 395 -60.44 -7.54 -6.71
N VAL A 396 -60.86 -7.22 -7.89
CA VAL A 396 -62.21 -6.70 -8.12
C VAL A 396 -63.20 -7.88 -7.99
N LEU A 397 -64.24 -7.70 -7.18
CA LEU A 397 -65.27 -8.69 -6.91
C LEU A 397 -66.66 -8.09 -7.05
N VAL A 398 -67.48 -8.68 -7.90
CA VAL A 398 -68.89 -8.32 -8.11
C VAL A 398 -69.73 -9.52 -7.76
N CYS A 399 -70.61 -9.36 -6.78
CA CYS A 399 -71.51 -10.41 -6.31
C CYS A 399 -72.97 -10.07 -6.56
N PRO A 400 -73.86 -11.06 -6.74
CA PRO A 400 -75.29 -10.84 -6.69
C PRO A 400 -75.73 -10.46 -5.26
N SER A 401 -76.86 -9.76 -5.15
CA SER A 401 -77.46 -9.41 -3.84
C SER A 401 -77.93 -10.64 -3.12
N SER A 402 -78.46 -11.64 -3.86
CA SER A 402 -78.95 -12.88 -3.30
C SER A 402 -78.76 -14.05 -4.28
N ILE A 403 -78.71 -15.26 -3.76
CA ILE A 403 -78.72 -16.53 -4.52
C ILE A 403 -79.79 -17.44 -3.91
N GLN A 404 -80.41 -18.28 -4.75
CA GLN A 404 -81.34 -19.29 -4.30
C GLN A 404 -80.66 -20.69 -4.35
N VAL A 405 -80.73 -21.41 -3.25
CA VAL A 405 -80.15 -22.72 -3.09
C VAL A 405 -81.24 -23.75 -2.83
N SER A 406 -81.42 -24.73 -3.71
CA SER A 406 -82.40 -25.80 -3.58
C SER A 406 -81.79 -27.02 -2.94
N LEU A 407 -82.44 -27.51 -1.88
CA LEU A 407 -81.98 -28.72 -1.19
C LEU A 407 -82.15 -29.97 -2.05
N THR A 408 -81.29 -30.93 -1.84
CA THR A 408 -81.36 -32.29 -2.42
C THR A 408 -82.32 -33.17 -1.64
N LEU A 409 -82.53 -34.38 -2.13
CA LEU A 409 -83.36 -35.43 -1.46
C LEU A 409 -82.83 -35.78 -0.08
N THR A 410 -81.56 -35.54 0.23
CA THR A 410 -80.94 -35.77 1.55
C THR A 410 -81.18 -34.62 2.53
N GLY A 411 -81.90 -33.55 2.09
CA GLY A 411 -82.12 -32.37 2.89
C GLY A 411 -80.92 -31.43 3.07
N GLU A 412 -79.88 -31.62 2.26
CA GLU A 412 -78.66 -30.79 2.27
C GLU A 412 -78.38 -30.24 0.88
N ALA A 413 -77.73 -29.11 0.80
CA ALA A 413 -77.19 -28.60 -0.45
C ALA A 413 -75.79 -28.06 -0.21
N GLN A 414 -74.80 -28.53 -1.00
CA GLN A 414 -73.46 -27.99 -1.04
C GLN A 414 -73.36 -26.92 -2.11
N VAL A 415 -72.83 -25.75 -1.76
CA VAL A 415 -72.72 -24.61 -2.65
C VAL A 415 -71.27 -24.20 -2.77
N GLU A 416 -70.77 -24.13 -4.00
CA GLU A 416 -69.43 -23.76 -4.36
C GLU A 416 -69.31 -22.22 -4.52
N PRO A 417 -68.10 -21.67 -4.34
CA PRO A 417 -67.86 -20.23 -4.47
C PRO A 417 -68.34 -19.61 -5.80
N SER A 418 -68.33 -20.37 -6.88
CA SER A 418 -68.76 -19.94 -8.21
C SER A 418 -70.21 -19.45 -8.27
N SER A 419 -71.02 -19.87 -7.30
CA SER A 419 -72.41 -19.42 -7.20
C SER A 419 -72.57 -18.06 -6.55
N PHE A 420 -71.56 -17.55 -5.89
CA PHE A 420 -71.58 -16.33 -5.06
C PHE A 420 -71.04 -15.06 -5.76
N TYR A 421 -70.49 -15.16 -6.97
CA TYR A 421 -69.99 -13.99 -7.69
C TYR A 421 -70.43 -13.99 -9.17
N LEU A 422 -70.56 -12.81 -9.72
CA LEU A 422 -70.85 -12.55 -11.12
C LEU A 422 -69.56 -12.33 -11.89
N GLN A 423 -68.59 -11.64 -11.26
CA GLN A 423 -67.29 -11.35 -11.82
C GLN A 423 -66.26 -11.30 -10.72
N ALA A 424 -65.11 -11.84 -10.97
CA ALA A 424 -63.92 -11.67 -10.18
C ALA A 424 -62.72 -11.54 -11.12
N SER A 425 -61.88 -10.54 -10.91
CA SER A 425 -60.67 -10.29 -11.72
C SER A 425 -59.64 -9.52 -10.94
N ASP A 426 -58.38 -9.73 -11.28
CA ASP A 426 -57.26 -8.98 -10.82
C ASP A 426 -56.30 -8.66 -11.95
N LEU A 427 -55.67 -7.50 -11.93
CA LEU A 427 -54.74 -7.04 -12.98
C LEU A 427 -53.40 -7.77 -12.93
N CYS A 428 -52.97 -8.18 -11.73
CA CYS A 428 -51.67 -8.77 -11.47
C CYS A 428 -51.72 -10.29 -11.32
N CYS A 429 -52.90 -10.85 -11.01
CA CYS A 429 -53.05 -12.24 -10.71
C CYS A 429 -54.24 -12.88 -11.44
N THR A 430 -53.97 -13.84 -12.29
CA THR A 430 -55.03 -14.60 -12.98
C THR A 430 -55.56 -15.77 -12.12
N ASN A 431 -54.81 -16.22 -11.15
CA ASN A 431 -55.17 -17.33 -10.27
C ASN A 431 -55.73 -16.83 -8.97
N LEU A 432 -57.05 -16.62 -8.92
CA LEU A 432 -57.76 -16.18 -7.74
C LEU A 432 -58.17 -17.39 -6.88
N THR A 433 -58.09 -17.26 -5.58
CA THR A 433 -58.59 -18.27 -4.62
C THR A 433 -59.84 -17.75 -3.94
N PHE A 434 -60.84 -18.60 -3.85
CA PHE A 434 -62.18 -18.29 -3.31
C PHE A 434 -62.45 -19.11 -2.06
N LYS A 435 -62.95 -18.51 -1.02
CA LYS A 435 -63.38 -19.15 0.21
C LYS A 435 -64.70 -18.56 0.70
N LEU A 436 -65.54 -19.40 1.26
CA LEU A 436 -66.87 -19.06 1.77
C LEU A 436 -66.92 -19.17 3.32
N GLN A 437 -67.76 -18.33 3.91
CA GLN A 437 -68.04 -18.37 5.34
C GLN A 437 -69.52 -18.05 5.58
N LYS A 438 -70.23 -18.86 6.36
CA LYS A 438 -71.57 -18.47 6.87
C LYS A 438 -71.45 -17.39 7.89
N MET A 439 -72.32 -16.36 7.80
CA MET A 439 -72.42 -15.29 8.77
C MET A 439 -73.33 -15.78 9.93
N THR A 440 -72.74 -16.30 10.96
CA THR A 440 -73.40 -16.77 12.18
C THR A 440 -72.86 -16.00 13.38
N ALA A 441 -73.58 -16.09 14.53
CA ALA A 441 -73.16 -15.42 15.79
C ALA A 441 -71.75 -15.90 16.23
N SER A 442 -71.33 -17.09 15.85
CA SER A 442 -69.98 -17.64 16.01
C SER A 442 -69.45 -18.05 14.64
N PRO A 443 -68.72 -17.15 13.93
CA PRO A 443 -68.31 -17.42 12.59
C PRO A 443 -67.32 -18.59 12.54
N LEU A 444 -67.59 -19.56 11.67
CA LEU A 444 -66.72 -20.68 11.34
C LEU A 444 -65.57 -20.20 10.44
N PRO A 445 -64.49 -20.93 10.36
CA PRO A 445 -63.41 -20.59 9.41
C PRO A 445 -63.91 -20.63 7.96
N PHE A 446 -63.24 -19.87 7.09
CA PHE A 446 -63.49 -19.90 5.65
C PHE A 446 -63.24 -21.30 5.10
N SER A 447 -64.17 -21.78 4.26
CA SER A 447 -64.17 -23.13 3.66
C SER A 447 -64.25 -23.07 2.13
N ASP A 448 -64.00 -24.18 1.45
CA ASP A 448 -64.09 -24.28 -0.01
C ASP A 448 -65.53 -24.37 -0.52
N SER A 449 -66.45 -24.74 0.35
CA SER A 449 -67.88 -24.81 0.05
C SER A 449 -68.70 -24.60 1.32
N LEU A 450 -69.99 -24.27 1.15
CA LEU A 450 -70.95 -24.23 2.28
C LEU A 450 -72.01 -25.27 2.08
N VAL A 451 -72.43 -25.92 3.19
CA VAL A 451 -73.53 -26.85 3.22
C VAL A 451 -74.69 -26.20 3.93
N TYR A 452 -75.85 -26.12 3.24
CA TYR A 452 -77.13 -25.66 3.78
C TYR A 452 -78.02 -26.85 4.05
N LYS A 453 -78.81 -26.76 5.11
CA LYS A 453 -79.70 -27.85 5.59
C LYS A 453 -81.15 -27.40 5.72
N CYS A 454 -82.07 -28.32 5.90
CA CYS A 454 -83.50 -28.03 6.08
C CYS A 454 -83.79 -27.01 7.19
N ALA A 455 -83.02 -27.00 8.25
CA ALA A 455 -83.16 -26.06 9.36
C ALA A 455 -82.93 -24.57 8.96
N GLU A 456 -82.34 -24.35 7.79
CA GLU A 456 -82.01 -23.01 7.30
C GLU A 456 -83.01 -22.48 6.29
N ILE A 457 -84.07 -23.22 6.01
CA ILE A 457 -85.22 -22.76 5.19
C ILE A 457 -85.94 -21.65 5.97
N LEU A 458 -86.34 -20.59 5.25
CA LEU A 458 -87.03 -19.43 5.79
C LEU A 458 -86.25 -18.65 6.90
N THR A 459 -84.96 -18.88 7.01
CA THR A 459 -84.04 -18.11 7.86
C THR A 459 -83.30 -17.09 7.00
N ASN A 460 -82.92 -15.98 7.62
CA ASN A 460 -82.09 -14.97 6.94
C ASN A 460 -80.63 -15.46 6.91
N ASN A 461 -80.28 -16.22 5.89
CA ASN A 461 -78.93 -16.74 5.74
C ASN A 461 -78.09 -15.78 4.94
N MET A 462 -76.96 -15.36 5.52
CA MET A 462 -75.97 -14.55 4.87
C MET A 462 -74.64 -15.32 4.77
N ALA A 463 -73.99 -15.21 3.65
CA ALA A 463 -72.64 -15.77 3.44
C ALA A 463 -71.67 -14.69 2.97
N THR A 464 -70.44 -14.77 3.48
CA THR A 464 -69.32 -13.96 2.98
C THR A 464 -68.47 -14.77 2.02
N LEU A 465 -68.28 -14.26 0.83
CA LEU A 465 -67.25 -14.72 -0.12
C LEU A 465 -66.00 -13.89 0.04
N ARG A 466 -64.88 -14.55 0.20
CA ARG A 466 -63.55 -13.95 0.13
C ARG A 466 -62.88 -14.40 -1.16
N VAL A 467 -62.40 -13.45 -1.95
CA VAL A 467 -61.48 -13.67 -3.03
C VAL A 467 -60.09 -13.20 -2.63
N THR A 468 -59.08 -13.96 -2.91
CA THR A 468 -57.67 -13.63 -2.62
C THR A 468 -56.85 -13.87 -3.87
N ASP A 469 -55.96 -12.89 -4.17
CA ASP A 469 -55.03 -12.98 -5.28
C ASP A 469 -53.77 -13.80 -4.90
N CYS A 470 -52.82 -13.92 -5.85
CA CYS A 470 -51.58 -14.64 -5.65
C CYS A 470 -50.53 -13.87 -4.83
N TYR A 471 -50.75 -12.60 -4.50
CA TYR A 471 -49.92 -11.77 -3.63
C TYR A 471 -50.49 -11.64 -2.20
N GLY A 472 -51.68 -12.19 -1.96
CA GLY A 472 -52.32 -12.24 -0.65
C GLY A 472 -53.30 -11.09 -0.37
N ASN A 473 -53.55 -10.20 -1.34
CA ASN A 473 -54.57 -9.19 -1.19
C ASN A 473 -55.95 -9.80 -1.31
N SER A 474 -56.93 -9.36 -0.51
CA SER A 474 -58.26 -9.98 -0.48
C SER A 474 -59.34 -8.93 -0.56
N ASN A 475 -60.47 -9.30 -1.21
CA ASN A 475 -61.71 -8.57 -1.25
C ASN A 475 -62.83 -9.48 -0.79
N PHE A 476 -63.92 -8.90 -0.33
CA PHE A 476 -65.06 -9.57 0.29
C PHE A 476 -66.37 -9.04 -0.27
N CYS A 477 -67.36 -9.92 -0.41
CA CYS A 477 -68.72 -9.54 -0.54
C CYS A 477 -69.65 -10.42 0.34
N MET A 478 -70.81 -9.88 0.61
CA MET A 478 -71.86 -10.58 1.38
C MET A 478 -73.02 -10.84 0.46
N VAL A 479 -73.56 -12.06 0.51
CA VAL A 479 -74.66 -12.52 -0.35
C VAL A 479 -75.71 -13.15 0.51
N GLU A 480 -76.97 -12.74 0.30
CA GLU A 480 -78.13 -13.40 0.92
C GLU A 480 -78.35 -14.75 0.26
N VAL A 481 -78.65 -15.78 1.08
CA VAL A 481 -78.87 -17.15 0.58
C VAL A 481 -80.26 -17.60 0.97
N ASP A 482 -81.13 -17.63 -0.05
CA ASP A 482 -82.50 -18.14 0.06
C ASP A 482 -82.45 -19.67 -0.10
N VAL A 483 -82.64 -20.38 1.01
CA VAL A 483 -82.66 -21.85 1.01
C VAL A 483 -84.08 -22.32 0.82
N VAL A 484 -84.32 -23.05 -0.27
CA VAL A 484 -85.65 -23.54 -0.64
C VAL A 484 -85.66 -25.04 -0.81
N ASP A 485 -86.78 -25.63 -0.43
CA ASP A 485 -87.08 -27.01 -0.79
C ASP A 485 -88.07 -27.00 -1.97
N LYS A 486 -87.57 -27.36 -3.16
CA LYS A 486 -88.38 -27.47 -4.39
C LYS A 486 -88.72 -28.90 -4.75
N LEU A 487 -88.38 -29.80 -3.87
CA LEU A 487 -88.70 -31.20 -4.17
C LEU A 487 -90.19 -31.50 -3.94
N PRO A 488 -90.83 -32.17 -4.88
CA PRO A 488 -92.22 -32.58 -4.68
C PRO A 488 -92.32 -33.55 -3.50
N ARG A 489 -93.26 -33.26 -2.61
CA ARG A 489 -93.54 -34.12 -1.45
C ARG A 489 -94.09 -35.44 -1.98
N THR A 490 -93.44 -36.49 -1.70
CA THR A 490 -93.93 -37.83 -2.03
C THR A 490 -94.91 -38.32 -0.93
N ILE A 491 -96.16 -38.45 -1.27
CA ILE A 491 -97.17 -39.04 -0.38
C ILE A 491 -97.03 -40.54 -0.49
N ILE A 492 -96.63 -41.21 0.56
CA ILE A 492 -96.58 -42.64 0.67
C ILE A 492 -97.95 -43.09 1.27
N CYS A 493 -98.76 -43.62 0.40
CA CYS A 493 -100.01 -44.24 0.92
C CYS A 493 -99.67 -45.57 1.62
N PRO A 494 -100.37 -45.94 2.67
CA PRO A 494 -100.22 -47.24 3.24
C PRO A 494 -100.64 -48.34 2.27
N ASP A 495 -99.97 -49.47 2.39
CA ASP A 495 -100.27 -50.66 1.56
C ASP A 495 -101.77 -51.03 1.66
N THR A 496 -102.25 -51.76 0.67
CA THR A 496 -103.60 -52.19 0.61
C THR A 496 -104.03 -52.96 1.91
N VAL A 497 -104.98 -52.39 2.63
CA VAL A 497 -105.53 -53.02 3.81
C VAL A 497 -106.91 -53.65 3.44
N ILE A 498 -107.02 -54.93 3.60
CA ILE A 498 -108.27 -55.65 3.39
C ILE A 498 -109.02 -55.64 4.66
N LEU A 499 -110.07 -54.84 4.74
CA LEU A 499 -110.98 -54.76 5.90
C LEU A 499 -112.20 -55.65 5.67
N ARG A 500 -112.48 -56.51 6.60
CA ARG A 500 -113.68 -57.37 6.55
C ARG A 500 -114.95 -56.66 7.07
N ASN A 501 -114.76 -55.48 7.65
CA ASN A 501 -115.86 -54.62 8.19
C ASN A 501 -115.78 -53.20 7.59
N PRO A 502 -116.69 -52.77 6.72
CA PRO A 502 -116.69 -51.45 6.12
C PRO A 502 -116.75 -50.30 7.06
N ALA A 503 -117.29 -50.53 8.26
CA ALA A 503 -117.40 -49.50 9.31
C ALA A 503 -115.99 -48.98 9.81
N LEU A 504 -114.95 -49.75 9.57
CA LEU A 504 -113.54 -49.41 9.96
C LEU A 504 -112.81 -48.59 8.97
N LEU A 505 -113.43 -48.22 7.83
CA LEU A 505 -112.81 -47.52 6.73
C LEU A 505 -112.40 -46.08 7.06
N ALA A 506 -113.10 -45.49 8.04
CA ALA A 506 -112.84 -44.11 8.49
C ALA A 506 -111.79 -43.99 9.66
N ASP A 507 -111.33 -45.08 10.18
CA ASP A 507 -110.40 -45.12 11.31
C ASP A 507 -108.97 -45.24 10.74
N THR A 508 -108.22 -44.07 10.70
CA THR A 508 -106.82 -43.97 10.23
C THR A 508 -105.80 -44.71 11.08
N SER A 509 -106.21 -45.06 12.35
CA SER A 509 -105.30 -45.88 13.19
C SER A 509 -105.23 -47.36 12.71
N ILE A 510 -106.35 -47.84 12.04
CA ILE A 510 -106.44 -49.24 11.47
C ILE A 510 -105.93 -49.32 10.01
N VAL A 511 -106.32 -48.31 9.19
CA VAL A 511 -105.99 -48.32 7.78
C VAL A 511 -104.67 -47.57 7.51
N GLY A 512 -104.10 -46.94 8.46
CA GLY A 512 -102.89 -46.15 8.34
C GLY A 512 -103.18 -44.78 7.78
N ALA A 513 -102.45 -43.76 8.24
CA ALA A 513 -102.50 -42.44 7.67
C ALA A 513 -101.36 -42.26 6.64
N PRO A 514 -101.61 -41.49 5.57
CA PRO A 514 -100.51 -41.17 4.63
C PRO A 514 -99.36 -40.46 5.31
N ARG A 515 -98.13 -40.86 4.98
CA ARG A 515 -96.92 -40.21 5.47
C ARG A 515 -96.38 -39.37 4.34
N VAL A 516 -95.94 -38.16 4.64
CA VAL A 516 -95.29 -37.21 3.77
C VAL A 516 -93.79 -37.23 4.14
N ASN A 517 -92.96 -37.60 3.22
CA ASN A 517 -91.51 -37.49 3.30
C ASN A 517 -91.07 -36.11 2.82
#